data_43094e74eebd6c52e36e3a0d8da177f4
#
_entry.id   43094e74eebd6c52e36e3a0d8da177f4
#
_cell.length_a   1.000
_cell.length_b   1.000
_cell.length_c   1.000
_cell.angle_alpha   90.00
_cell.angle_beta   90.00
_cell.angle_gamma   90.00
#
_symmetry.space_group_name_H-M   'P 1'
#
loop_
_entity.id
_entity.type
_entity.pdbx_description
1 polymer ?
#
loop_
_entity_poly.entity_id
_entity_poly.type
_entity_poly.pdbx_seq_one_letter_code
_entity_poly.pdbx_strand_id
1 'polypeptide(L)'
;MIEQTALEKRLQEAAARPDAVSAFRAARAVFLAGHRLEMKELAVALGVNRATLFRWVGGRDELLAEVIWSITEPTLRRAAAAAPGHGAHRIATILGDFAHATNTSDAFREFLVREPERALRLLTTRAGSVQHRVVAIVEDLLAEEISAQQLDPLLPVPELALLLVRITETFIYTDVISGADPDAARVVQASLVLLGERPEQ
;
A
#
# COMPACT_ATOMS: atom_id res chain seq x y z
N MET A 1 -12.47 35.20 32.68
CA MET A 1 -12.52 34.81 31.25
C MET A 1 -11.29 35.41 30.59
N ILE A 2 -10.42 34.58 30.07
CA ILE A 2 -9.21 35.06 29.35
C ILE A 2 -9.66 35.37 27.93
N GLU A 3 -9.57 36.62 27.54
CA GLU A 3 -9.97 37.07 26.19
C GLU A 3 -8.92 36.59 25.18
N GLN A 4 -9.39 35.83 24.14
CA GLN A 4 -8.49 35.32 23.09
C GLN A 4 -7.87 36.48 22.30
N THR A 5 -6.57 36.43 22.10
CA THR A 5 -5.88 37.43 21.30
C THR A 5 -6.24 37.38 19.82
N ALA A 6 -6.11 38.48 19.10
CA ALA A 6 -6.38 38.52 17.65
C ALA A 6 -5.48 37.54 16.87
N LEU A 7 -4.28 37.22 17.38
CA LEU A 7 -3.37 36.24 16.81
C LEU A 7 -3.87 34.83 17.04
N GLU A 8 -4.36 34.49 18.26
CA GLU A 8 -4.97 33.18 18.54
C GLU A 8 -6.16 32.89 17.66
N LYS A 9 -7.03 33.89 17.45
CA LYS A 9 -8.16 33.78 16.53
C LYS A 9 -7.72 33.49 15.09
N ARG A 10 -6.70 34.22 14.59
CA ARG A 10 -6.13 34.00 13.25
C ARG A 10 -5.44 32.65 13.12
N LEU A 11 -4.76 32.18 14.15
CA LEU A 11 -4.13 30.86 14.17
C LEU A 11 -5.18 29.74 14.18
N GLN A 12 -6.27 29.89 14.93
CA GLN A 12 -7.40 28.96 14.89
C GLN A 12 -8.12 28.97 13.55
N GLU A 13 -8.35 30.15 12.96
CA GLU A 13 -8.96 30.29 11.63
C GLU A 13 -8.06 29.72 10.52
N ALA A 14 -6.73 29.87 10.62
CA ALA A 14 -5.77 29.30 9.70
C ALA A 14 -5.67 27.76 9.85
N ALA A 15 -5.70 27.25 11.08
CA ALA A 15 -5.75 25.82 11.37
C ALA A 15 -7.09 25.16 10.97
N ALA A 16 -8.16 25.94 10.87
CA ALA A 16 -9.48 25.47 10.49
C ALA A 16 -9.74 25.46 8.97
N ARG A 17 -8.84 26.00 8.14
CA ARG A 17 -9.04 25.99 6.69
C ARG A 17 -8.60 24.64 6.12
N PRO A 18 -9.52 23.88 5.53
CA PRO A 18 -9.16 22.61 4.91
C PRO A 18 -8.26 22.84 3.68
N ASP A 19 -7.35 21.89 3.48
CA ASP A 19 -6.38 21.84 2.39
C ASP A 19 -6.24 20.42 1.82
N ALA A 20 -5.31 20.19 0.91
CA ALA A 20 -5.05 18.88 0.34
C ALA A 20 -4.66 17.84 1.40
N VAL A 21 -3.92 18.25 2.45
CA VAL A 21 -3.48 17.34 3.52
C VAL A 21 -4.66 16.93 4.40
N SER A 22 -5.53 17.87 4.75
CA SER A 22 -6.77 17.55 5.50
C SER A 22 -7.71 16.67 4.70
N ALA A 23 -7.83 16.90 3.37
CA ALA A 23 -8.60 16.04 2.48
C ALA A 23 -8.03 14.60 2.43
N PHE A 24 -6.72 14.47 2.29
CA PHE A 24 -6.05 13.17 2.34
C PHE A 24 -6.24 12.46 3.69
N ARG A 25 -6.07 13.17 4.81
CA ARG A 25 -6.28 12.58 6.16
C ARG A 25 -7.70 12.11 6.37
N ALA A 26 -8.69 12.89 5.95
CA ALA A 26 -10.09 12.51 6.02
C ALA A 26 -10.41 11.29 5.14
N ALA A 27 -9.91 11.25 3.91
CA ALA A 27 -10.04 10.11 3.01
C ALA A 27 -9.39 8.85 3.60
N ARG A 28 -8.19 8.98 4.20
CA ARG A 28 -7.50 7.89 4.86
C ARG A 28 -8.27 7.35 6.07
N ALA A 29 -8.89 8.23 6.86
CA ALA A 29 -9.73 7.81 7.98
C ALA A 29 -10.97 7.03 7.51
N VAL A 30 -11.64 7.48 6.45
CA VAL A 30 -12.76 6.78 5.81
C VAL A 30 -12.36 5.39 5.33
N PHE A 31 -11.20 5.28 4.66
CA PHE A 31 -10.68 4.00 4.16
C PHE A 31 -10.36 3.04 5.32
N LEU A 32 -9.65 3.51 6.35
CA LEU A 32 -9.27 2.70 7.51
C LEU A 32 -10.48 2.24 8.34
N ALA A 33 -11.58 2.99 8.31
CA ALA A 33 -12.85 2.55 8.88
C ALA A 33 -13.61 1.52 8.02
N GLY A 34 -13.03 1.05 6.92
CA GLY A 34 -13.65 0.12 5.99
C GLY A 34 -14.78 0.73 5.16
N HIS A 35 -14.89 2.05 5.10
CA HIS A 35 -15.97 2.71 4.38
C HIS A 35 -15.59 3.06 2.94
N ARG A 36 -16.62 3.14 2.10
CA ARG A 36 -16.44 3.59 0.72
C ARG A 36 -16.12 5.08 0.71
N LEU A 37 -15.04 5.46 0.02
CA LEU A 37 -14.66 6.85 -0.16
C LEU A 37 -15.57 7.50 -1.21
N GLU A 38 -16.41 8.44 -0.82
CA GLU A 38 -17.26 9.21 -1.74
C GLU A 38 -16.84 10.68 -1.77
N MET A 39 -16.42 11.16 -2.96
CA MET A 39 -15.91 12.53 -3.15
C MET A 39 -16.92 13.62 -2.77
N LYS A 40 -18.23 13.34 -2.91
CA LYS A 40 -19.29 14.29 -2.51
C LYS A 40 -19.34 14.41 -0.98
N GLU A 41 -19.31 13.29 -0.28
CA GLU A 41 -19.37 13.24 1.18
C GLU A 41 -18.11 13.85 1.78
N LEU A 42 -16.95 13.55 1.20
CA LEU A 42 -15.67 14.12 1.61
C LEU A 42 -15.67 15.66 1.46
N ALA A 43 -16.19 16.19 0.36
CA ALA A 43 -16.29 17.64 0.15
C ALA A 43 -17.22 18.30 1.18
N VAL A 44 -18.34 17.67 1.49
CA VAL A 44 -19.29 18.14 2.54
C VAL A 44 -18.62 18.12 3.92
N ALA A 45 -17.96 17.03 4.27
CA ALA A 45 -17.28 16.89 5.56
C ALA A 45 -16.17 17.93 5.77
N LEU A 46 -15.50 18.35 4.69
CA LEU A 46 -14.47 19.39 4.70
C LEU A 46 -15.03 20.81 4.55
N GLY A 47 -16.32 20.99 4.33
CA GLY A 47 -16.93 22.31 4.11
C GLY A 47 -16.46 23.00 2.82
N VAL A 48 -16.10 22.23 1.78
CA VAL A 48 -15.63 22.76 0.49
C VAL A 48 -16.50 22.30 -0.68
N ASN A 49 -16.42 23.01 -1.81
CA ASN A 49 -17.09 22.54 -3.01
C ASN A 49 -16.27 21.44 -3.71
N ARG A 50 -16.94 20.62 -4.54
CA ARG A 50 -16.30 19.51 -5.27
C ARG A 50 -15.15 19.95 -6.16
N ALA A 51 -15.28 21.10 -6.84
CA ALA A 51 -14.21 21.59 -7.73
C ALA A 51 -12.94 21.92 -6.95
N THR A 52 -13.07 22.48 -5.76
CA THR A 52 -11.93 22.73 -4.86
C THR A 52 -11.27 21.42 -4.43
N LEU A 53 -12.06 20.43 -4.00
CA LEU A 53 -11.55 19.11 -3.63
C LEU A 53 -10.82 18.45 -4.79
N PHE A 54 -11.42 18.42 -5.99
CA PHE A 54 -10.78 17.84 -7.18
C PHE A 54 -9.46 18.54 -7.55
N ARG A 55 -9.38 19.85 -7.40
CA ARG A 55 -8.13 20.59 -7.63
C ARG A 55 -7.03 20.22 -6.65
N TRP A 56 -7.39 19.85 -5.41
CA TRP A 56 -6.43 19.49 -4.37
C TRP A 56 -5.89 18.07 -4.51
N VAL A 57 -6.77 17.12 -4.78
CA VAL A 57 -6.45 15.68 -4.67
C VAL A 57 -6.70 14.89 -5.94
N GLY A 58 -7.07 15.56 -7.04
CA GLY A 58 -7.45 14.88 -8.27
C GLY A 58 -8.75 14.11 -8.16
N GLY A 59 -8.86 13.03 -8.91
CA GLY A 59 -10.01 12.14 -8.88
C GLY A 59 -10.01 11.18 -7.69
N ARG A 60 -11.12 10.44 -7.54
CA ARG A 60 -11.27 9.45 -6.47
C ARG A 60 -10.18 8.38 -6.53
N ASP A 61 -9.81 7.93 -7.71
CA ASP A 61 -8.82 6.87 -7.91
C ASP A 61 -7.42 7.32 -7.54
N GLU A 62 -7.06 8.56 -7.88
CA GLU A 62 -5.78 9.17 -7.51
C GLU A 62 -5.67 9.31 -5.99
N LEU A 63 -6.74 9.83 -5.35
CA LEU A 63 -6.78 9.93 -3.90
C LEU A 63 -6.73 8.57 -3.20
N LEU A 64 -7.48 7.57 -3.70
CA LEU A 64 -7.44 6.21 -3.18
C LEU A 64 -6.05 5.57 -3.32
N ALA A 65 -5.38 5.76 -4.46
CA ALA A 65 -4.04 5.24 -4.68
C ALA A 65 -3.05 5.81 -3.65
N GLU A 66 -3.11 7.11 -3.36
CA GLU A 66 -2.25 7.72 -2.33
C GLU A 66 -2.63 7.27 -0.91
N VAL A 67 -3.91 7.10 -0.61
CA VAL A 67 -4.36 6.53 0.67
C VAL A 67 -3.83 5.11 0.85
N ILE A 68 -3.99 4.25 -0.14
CA ILE A 68 -3.50 2.87 -0.12
C ILE A 68 -1.97 2.87 0.02
N TRP A 69 -1.27 3.69 -0.75
CA TRP A 69 0.18 3.80 -0.67
C TRP A 69 0.66 4.18 0.74
N SER A 70 -0.01 5.12 1.40
CA SER A 70 0.31 5.57 2.76
C SER A 70 0.20 4.46 3.83
N ILE A 71 -0.39 3.33 3.48
CA ILE A 71 -0.53 2.14 4.33
C ILE A 71 0.44 1.04 3.85
N THR A 72 0.54 0.86 2.53
CA THR A 72 1.37 -0.16 1.89
C THR A 72 2.84 0.04 2.18
N GLU A 73 3.38 1.24 1.93
CA GLU A 73 4.79 1.54 2.13
C GLU A 73 5.27 1.29 3.58
N PRO A 74 4.62 1.85 4.63
CA PRO A 74 5.04 1.58 6.00
C PRO A 74 4.90 0.11 6.40
N THR A 75 3.96 -0.62 5.81
CA THR A 75 3.77 -2.05 6.09
C THR A 75 4.91 -2.86 5.50
N LEU A 76 5.27 -2.62 4.24
CA LEU A 76 6.39 -3.29 3.59
C LEU A 76 7.74 -2.94 4.24
N ARG A 77 7.97 -1.66 4.56
CA ARG A 77 9.19 -1.23 5.27
C ARG A 77 9.29 -1.83 6.68
N ARG A 78 8.19 -2.03 7.36
CA ARG A 78 8.14 -2.68 8.68
C ARG A 78 8.48 -4.16 8.58
N ALA A 79 7.94 -4.86 7.56
CA ALA A 79 8.32 -6.23 7.26
C ALA A 79 9.82 -6.34 6.95
N ALA A 80 10.36 -5.43 6.12
CA ALA A 80 11.79 -5.38 5.80
C ALA A 80 12.69 -5.14 7.02
N ALA A 81 12.27 -4.26 7.93
CA ALA A 81 13.02 -3.97 9.16
C ALA A 81 12.97 -5.11 10.19
N ALA A 82 11.91 -5.92 10.19
CA ALA A 82 11.71 -7.01 11.13
C ALA A 82 12.28 -8.36 10.63
N ALA A 83 12.42 -8.55 9.33
CA ALA A 83 12.83 -9.82 8.73
C ALA A 83 14.28 -10.19 9.13
N PRO A 84 14.48 -11.35 9.76
CA PRO A 84 15.81 -11.84 10.14
C PRO A 84 16.57 -12.42 8.95
N GLY A 85 17.89 -12.64 9.14
CA GLY A 85 18.74 -13.31 8.15
C GLY A 85 19.10 -12.42 6.97
N HIS A 86 19.43 -13.06 5.83
CA HIS A 86 19.88 -12.39 4.60
C HIS A 86 19.51 -13.22 3.37
N GLY A 87 19.80 -12.65 2.19
CA GLY A 87 19.63 -13.30 0.91
C GLY A 87 18.18 -13.66 0.60
N ALA A 88 18.01 -14.78 -0.07
CA ALA A 88 16.69 -15.24 -0.54
C ALA A 88 15.69 -15.43 0.60
N HIS A 89 16.10 -15.98 1.73
CA HIS A 89 15.22 -16.21 2.87
C HIS A 89 14.70 -14.90 3.47
N ARG A 90 15.56 -13.89 3.60
CA ARG A 90 15.13 -12.57 4.09
C ARG A 90 14.11 -11.93 3.14
N ILE A 91 14.38 -11.93 1.84
CA ILE A 91 13.45 -11.38 0.83
C ILE A 91 12.11 -12.12 0.86
N ALA A 92 12.13 -13.45 0.88
CA ALA A 92 10.91 -14.26 0.94
C ALA A 92 10.10 -14.00 2.21
N THR A 93 10.77 -13.87 3.37
CA THR A 93 10.13 -13.53 4.66
C THR A 93 9.48 -12.15 4.60
N ILE A 94 10.18 -11.13 4.07
CA ILE A 94 9.61 -9.77 3.89
C ILE A 94 8.31 -9.81 3.10
N LEU A 95 8.30 -10.51 1.96
CA LEU A 95 7.12 -10.60 1.10
C LEU A 95 5.99 -11.40 1.75
N GLY A 96 6.31 -12.47 2.47
CA GLY A 96 5.33 -13.25 3.24
C GLY A 96 4.69 -12.44 4.36
N ASP A 97 5.49 -11.74 5.17
CA ASP A 97 5.00 -10.88 6.25
C ASP A 97 4.17 -9.71 5.72
N PHE A 98 4.58 -9.12 4.60
CA PHE A 98 3.79 -8.11 3.91
C PHE A 98 2.44 -8.65 3.42
N ALA A 99 2.44 -9.84 2.81
CA ALA A 99 1.20 -10.50 2.36
C ALA A 99 0.30 -10.83 3.54
N HIS A 100 0.84 -11.36 4.63
CA HIS A 100 0.10 -11.65 5.86
C HIS A 100 -0.55 -10.39 6.43
N ALA A 101 0.22 -9.32 6.61
CA ALA A 101 -0.29 -8.05 7.13
C ALA A 101 -1.38 -7.45 6.23
N THR A 102 -1.27 -7.62 4.91
CA THR A 102 -2.27 -7.16 3.95
C THR A 102 -3.54 -8.01 4.02
N ASN A 103 -3.40 -9.34 4.09
CA ASN A 103 -4.52 -10.29 4.19
C ASN A 103 -5.31 -10.17 5.50
N THR A 104 -4.67 -9.72 6.58
CA THR A 104 -5.29 -9.51 7.89
C THR A 104 -5.79 -8.08 8.12
N SER A 105 -5.64 -7.19 7.14
CA SER A 105 -6.13 -5.81 7.23
C SER A 105 -7.62 -5.73 6.87
N ASP A 106 -8.49 -5.53 7.85
CA ASP A 106 -9.94 -5.42 7.64
C ASP A 106 -10.30 -4.34 6.59
N ALA A 107 -9.70 -3.17 6.70
CA ALA A 107 -9.96 -2.07 5.75
C ALA A 107 -9.59 -2.43 4.31
N PHE A 108 -8.49 -3.15 4.12
CA PHE A 108 -8.04 -3.58 2.81
C PHE A 108 -8.93 -4.70 2.26
N ARG A 109 -9.31 -5.66 3.11
CA ARG A 109 -10.23 -6.75 2.74
C ARG A 109 -11.62 -6.20 2.36
N GLU A 110 -12.16 -5.28 3.17
CA GLU A 110 -13.41 -4.60 2.86
C GLU A 110 -13.37 -3.84 1.52
N PHE A 111 -12.24 -3.21 1.19
CA PHE A 111 -12.07 -2.55 -0.10
C PHE A 111 -12.08 -3.56 -1.26
N LEU A 112 -11.36 -4.68 -1.14
CA LEU A 112 -11.34 -5.75 -2.15
C LEU A 112 -12.74 -6.35 -2.38
N VAL A 113 -13.48 -6.64 -1.31
CA VAL A 113 -14.83 -7.23 -1.40
C VAL A 113 -15.83 -6.23 -1.98
N ARG A 114 -15.77 -4.97 -1.57
CA ARG A 114 -16.75 -3.95 -1.94
C ARG A 114 -16.55 -3.40 -3.36
N GLU A 115 -15.32 -3.27 -3.81
CA GLU A 115 -14.97 -2.66 -5.09
C GLU A 115 -13.88 -3.48 -5.83
N PRO A 116 -14.13 -4.79 -6.12
CA PRO A 116 -13.08 -5.69 -6.61
C PRO A 116 -12.42 -5.23 -7.90
N GLU A 117 -13.20 -4.79 -8.90
CA GLU A 117 -12.67 -4.33 -10.18
C GLU A 117 -11.80 -3.07 -10.02
N ARG A 118 -12.24 -2.14 -9.17
CA ARG A 118 -11.48 -0.92 -8.88
C ARG A 118 -10.21 -1.24 -8.11
N ALA A 119 -10.31 -2.09 -7.11
CA ALA A 119 -9.18 -2.52 -6.30
C ALA A 119 -8.10 -3.16 -7.19
N LEU A 120 -8.46 -4.17 -7.97
CA LEU A 120 -7.52 -4.81 -8.89
C LEU A 120 -6.91 -3.81 -9.88
N ARG A 121 -7.73 -2.92 -10.47
CA ARG A 121 -7.23 -1.91 -11.39
C ARG A 121 -6.21 -0.96 -10.74
N LEU A 122 -6.47 -0.48 -9.53
CA LEU A 122 -5.56 0.43 -8.82
C LEU A 122 -4.30 -0.25 -8.32
N LEU A 123 -4.40 -1.51 -7.91
CA LEU A 123 -3.33 -2.23 -7.23
C LEU A 123 -2.41 -2.98 -8.19
N THR A 124 -2.91 -3.43 -9.35
CA THR A 124 -2.17 -4.35 -10.23
C THR A 124 -1.90 -3.82 -11.63
N THR A 125 -2.36 -2.61 -11.95
CA THR A 125 -2.19 -2.04 -13.30
C THR A 125 -1.47 -0.70 -13.30
N ARG A 126 -1.00 -0.28 -14.47
CA ARG A 126 -0.39 1.04 -14.67
C ARG A 126 -1.34 2.23 -14.40
N ALA A 127 -2.65 1.99 -14.33
CA ALA A 127 -3.63 3.01 -14.00
C ALA A 127 -3.55 3.44 -12.52
N GLY A 128 -3.02 2.55 -11.65
CA GLY A 128 -2.72 2.88 -10.25
C GLY A 128 -1.23 3.06 -10.03
N SER A 129 -0.86 3.96 -9.12
CA SER A 129 0.54 4.23 -8.80
C SER A 129 1.14 3.28 -7.76
N VAL A 130 0.37 2.33 -7.23
CA VAL A 130 0.79 1.50 -6.08
C VAL A 130 1.82 0.44 -6.50
N GLN A 131 1.51 -0.34 -7.54
CA GLN A 131 2.35 -1.48 -7.93
C GLN A 131 3.80 -1.10 -8.26
N HIS A 132 4.01 -0.11 -9.13
CA HIS A 132 5.38 0.26 -9.53
C HIS A 132 6.21 0.79 -8.35
N ARG A 133 5.56 1.42 -7.35
CA ARG A 133 6.23 1.85 -6.11
C ARG A 133 6.61 0.66 -5.23
N VAL A 134 5.76 -0.39 -5.17
CA VAL A 134 6.10 -1.64 -4.47
C VAL A 134 7.26 -2.34 -5.18
N VAL A 135 7.22 -2.42 -6.52
CA VAL A 135 8.33 -2.99 -7.31
C VAL A 135 9.63 -2.27 -7.03
N ALA A 136 9.64 -0.93 -7.01
CA ALA A 136 10.83 -0.14 -6.71
C ALA A 136 11.42 -0.45 -5.31
N ILE A 137 10.58 -0.61 -4.29
CA ILE A 137 11.06 -1.01 -2.95
C ILE A 137 11.67 -2.43 -3.00
N VAL A 138 11.06 -3.35 -3.73
CA VAL A 138 11.60 -4.72 -3.84
C VAL A 138 12.92 -4.74 -4.64
N GLU A 139 13.06 -3.88 -5.67
CA GLU A 139 14.33 -3.67 -6.37
C GLU A 139 15.44 -3.18 -5.41
N ASP A 140 15.13 -2.19 -4.56
CA ASP A 140 16.06 -1.68 -3.56
C ASP A 140 16.49 -2.78 -2.58
N LEU A 141 15.53 -3.56 -2.06
CA LEU A 141 15.81 -4.68 -1.15
C LEU A 141 16.70 -5.77 -1.79
N LEU A 142 16.43 -6.11 -3.05
CA LEU A 142 17.28 -7.05 -3.81
C LEU A 142 18.68 -6.49 -4.01
N ALA A 143 18.80 -5.21 -4.36
CA ALA A 143 20.09 -4.56 -4.56
C ALA A 143 20.93 -4.50 -3.26
N GLU A 144 20.27 -4.31 -2.10
CA GLU A 144 20.93 -4.39 -0.79
C GLU A 144 21.55 -5.77 -0.56
N GLU A 145 20.79 -6.87 -0.76
CA GLU A 145 21.26 -8.23 -0.54
C GLU A 145 22.38 -8.63 -1.54
N ILE A 146 22.28 -8.20 -2.80
CA ILE A 146 23.31 -8.41 -3.81
C ILE A 146 24.59 -7.66 -3.45
N SER A 147 24.48 -6.40 -3.03
CA SER A 147 25.63 -5.58 -2.63
C SER A 147 26.36 -6.16 -1.40
N ALA A 148 25.59 -6.79 -0.50
CA ALA A 148 26.12 -7.51 0.65
C ALA A 148 26.67 -8.91 0.31
N GLN A 149 26.65 -9.33 -0.96
CA GLN A 149 27.06 -10.66 -1.44
C GLN A 149 26.26 -11.81 -0.79
N GLN A 150 25.00 -11.55 -0.45
CA GLN A 150 24.10 -12.52 0.16
C GLN A 150 23.10 -13.11 -0.83
N LEU A 151 23.04 -12.57 -2.05
CA LEU A 151 22.15 -13.00 -3.13
C LEU A 151 22.86 -12.88 -4.48
N ASP A 152 22.77 -13.94 -5.30
CA ASP A 152 23.24 -13.98 -6.69
C ASP A 152 22.07 -14.41 -7.59
N PRO A 153 21.22 -13.46 -8.05
CA PRO A 153 20.02 -13.79 -8.77
C PRO A 153 20.29 -14.23 -10.20
N LEU A 154 19.51 -15.20 -10.69
CA LEU A 154 19.57 -15.68 -12.07
C LEU A 154 18.93 -14.73 -13.09
N LEU A 155 18.11 -13.79 -12.63
CA LEU A 155 17.39 -12.81 -13.46
C LEU A 155 17.87 -11.39 -13.15
N PRO A 156 17.75 -10.47 -14.12
CA PRO A 156 17.96 -9.05 -13.85
C PRO A 156 17.06 -8.54 -12.72
N VAL A 157 17.60 -7.68 -11.84
CA VAL A 157 16.89 -7.18 -10.66
C VAL A 157 15.50 -6.60 -10.95
N PRO A 158 15.30 -5.77 -11.99
CA PRO A 158 13.95 -5.24 -12.29
C PRO A 158 12.94 -6.32 -12.67
N GLU A 159 13.38 -7.33 -13.41
CA GLU A 159 12.53 -8.46 -13.81
C GLU A 159 12.19 -9.33 -12.61
N LEU A 160 13.19 -9.67 -11.78
CA LEU A 160 13.01 -10.46 -10.57
C LEU A 160 12.08 -9.75 -9.58
N ALA A 161 12.25 -8.46 -9.33
CA ALA A 161 11.39 -7.68 -8.46
C ALA A 161 9.93 -7.67 -8.95
N LEU A 162 9.72 -7.46 -10.26
CA LEU A 162 8.38 -7.53 -10.84
C LEU A 162 7.74 -8.90 -10.64
N LEU A 163 8.47 -10.00 -10.88
CA LEU A 163 7.96 -11.36 -10.70
C LEU A 163 7.62 -11.66 -9.25
N LEU A 164 8.48 -11.27 -8.30
CA LEU A 164 8.24 -11.42 -6.87
C LEU A 164 6.97 -10.66 -6.42
N VAL A 165 6.79 -9.43 -6.88
CA VAL A 165 5.57 -8.65 -6.59
C VAL A 165 4.35 -9.33 -7.20
N ARG A 166 4.40 -9.81 -8.45
CA ARG A 166 3.28 -10.52 -9.09
C ARG A 166 2.92 -11.82 -8.37
N ILE A 167 3.91 -12.59 -7.91
CA ILE A 167 3.66 -13.78 -7.09
C ILE A 167 2.96 -13.37 -5.78
N THR A 168 3.44 -12.34 -5.11
CA THR A 168 2.83 -11.83 -3.88
C THR A 168 1.38 -11.40 -4.11
N GLU A 169 1.12 -10.64 -5.16
CA GLU A 169 -0.23 -10.22 -5.58
C GLU A 169 -1.15 -11.41 -5.83
N THR A 170 -0.65 -12.48 -6.45
CA THR A 170 -1.44 -13.69 -6.73
C THR A 170 -2.04 -14.27 -5.45
N PHE A 171 -1.29 -14.32 -4.36
CA PHE A 171 -1.75 -14.89 -3.09
C PHE A 171 -2.47 -13.88 -2.18
N ILE A 172 -2.33 -12.58 -2.42
CA ILE A 172 -3.10 -11.55 -1.72
C ILE A 172 -4.53 -11.44 -2.30
N TYR A 173 -4.67 -11.51 -3.64
CA TYR A 173 -5.95 -11.27 -4.33
C TYR A 173 -6.64 -12.56 -4.77
N THR A 174 -6.17 -13.71 -4.31
CA THR A 174 -6.61 -15.02 -4.81
C THR A 174 -8.10 -15.26 -4.60
N ASP A 175 -8.68 -14.80 -3.50
CA ASP A 175 -10.11 -14.90 -3.20
C ASP A 175 -10.98 -14.08 -4.18
N VAL A 176 -10.51 -12.90 -4.58
CA VAL A 176 -11.20 -12.03 -5.54
C VAL A 176 -11.08 -12.58 -6.97
N ILE A 177 -9.95 -13.25 -7.30
CA ILE A 177 -9.66 -13.73 -8.64
C ILE A 177 -10.21 -15.15 -8.87
N SER A 178 -10.00 -16.06 -7.91
CA SER A 178 -10.30 -17.48 -8.06
C SER A 178 -11.23 -18.07 -6.98
N GLY A 179 -11.55 -17.29 -5.95
CA GLY A 179 -12.38 -17.74 -4.82
C GLY A 179 -11.64 -18.64 -3.82
N ALA A 180 -10.32 -18.79 -3.94
CA ALA A 180 -9.50 -19.51 -2.97
C ALA A 180 -9.11 -18.61 -1.80
N ASP A 181 -8.77 -19.19 -0.64
CA ASP A 181 -8.34 -18.41 0.51
C ASP A 181 -6.94 -17.79 0.31
N PRO A 182 -6.73 -16.53 0.72
CA PRO A 182 -5.41 -15.90 0.71
C PRO A 182 -4.41 -16.66 1.59
N ASP A 183 -3.20 -16.90 1.06
CA ASP A 183 -2.20 -17.72 1.75
C ASP A 183 -0.80 -17.08 1.67
N ALA A 184 -0.40 -16.42 2.73
CA ALA A 184 0.91 -15.77 2.83
C ALA A 184 2.08 -16.77 2.89
N ALA A 185 1.88 -18.00 3.37
CA ALA A 185 2.94 -19.01 3.40
C ALA A 185 3.35 -19.43 2.00
N ARG A 186 2.42 -19.46 1.06
CA ARG A 186 2.72 -19.72 -0.35
C ARG A 186 3.54 -18.61 -1.00
N VAL A 187 3.40 -17.37 -0.55
CA VAL A 187 4.28 -16.27 -1.01
C VAL A 187 5.72 -16.58 -0.67
N VAL A 188 6.01 -17.01 0.56
CA VAL A 188 7.35 -17.39 1.00
C VAL A 188 7.91 -18.52 0.12
N GLN A 189 7.16 -19.62 -0.01
CA GLN A 189 7.58 -20.79 -0.79
C GLN A 189 7.86 -20.44 -2.25
N ALA A 190 6.96 -19.73 -2.91
CA ALA A 190 7.10 -19.36 -4.31
C ALA A 190 8.24 -18.37 -4.53
N SER A 191 8.45 -17.43 -3.59
CA SER A 191 9.56 -16.49 -3.62
C SER A 191 10.91 -17.19 -3.48
N LEU A 192 11.05 -18.16 -2.57
CA LEU A 192 12.28 -18.96 -2.42
C LEU A 192 12.62 -19.69 -3.72
N VAL A 193 11.65 -20.36 -4.35
CA VAL A 193 11.86 -21.04 -5.63
C VAL A 193 12.35 -20.06 -6.70
N LEU A 194 11.74 -18.89 -6.80
CA LEU A 194 12.13 -17.87 -7.79
C LEU A 194 13.53 -17.29 -7.51
N LEU A 195 13.91 -17.22 -6.25
CA LEU A 195 15.24 -16.77 -5.80
C LEU A 195 16.32 -17.87 -5.87
N GLY A 196 15.98 -19.07 -6.39
CA GLY A 196 16.91 -20.17 -6.60
C GLY A 196 17.10 -21.12 -5.41
N GLU A 197 16.30 -20.96 -4.36
CA GLU A 197 16.33 -21.81 -3.18
C GLU A 197 15.32 -22.96 -3.29
N ARG A 198 15.61 -24.07 -2.62
CA ARG A 198 14.63 -25.16 -2.46
C ARG A 198 13.81 -24.90 -1.20
N PRO A 199 12.48 -24.79 -1.28
CA PRO A 199 11.66 -24.70 -0.08
C PRO A 199 11.84 -25.96 0.76
N GLU A 200 12.02 -25.78 2.07
CA GLU A 200 12.03 -26.90 3.00
C GLU A 200 10.67 -27.63 2.96
N GLN A 201 10.72 -28.97 2.91
CA GLN A 201 9.53 -29.85 2.84
C GLN A 201 8.84 -29.93 4.19
#